data_7b1bc4d366ace3534adc9dab2aedafdc
#
_entry.id   7b1bc4d366ace3534adc9dab2aedafdc
#
_cell.length_a   1.000
_cell.length_b   1.000
_cell.length_c   1.000
_cell.angle_alpha   90.00
_cell.angle_beta   90.00
_cell.angle_gamma   90.00
#
_symmetry.space_group_name_H-M   'P 1'
#
loop_
_entity.id
_entity.type
_entity.pdbx_description
1 polymer ?
#
loop_
_entity_poly.entity_id
_entity_poly.type
_entity_poly.pdbx_seq_one_letter_code
_entity_poly.pdbx_strand_id
1 'polypeptide(L)'
;MSQASIPFATPSAVTTARTAPRSATAIAVAVRSSGSVPRSVGMSRRDLERHGFSGNVGQVVTIPRRDAATVIAVGVGDRPSSSDLRNAAAAAVRHSQRHSDVALDLLSTGSSTAADARAVTEGALLAAYRYPGITAKPVTQPKFASLTIVTSGSAAAERGVREGQVRSRATYLARDLANTPPAHLNARDLEVIVQQLASDHGFGVEVFDENDLAEMGCGGLLGVNKGSVEPPRLMKLTYSPRNPRGHVALVGKGVMYDSGGISLKPSDAFHVVMKMDMSGAAAVLSTMTALSDLRCRTQVTGYIVCTDNMPSGSAMKLGDVLTMRNGKTVEVHNTDAEGRLILADGLSLAVEEKPDAIIDIATLTGAAMAALGPDIAAVLGTGSKVIDQLTESAEATGEPIWEMPLEAGRYRKLLDSNVADMRNIGGPYAGCITAAIFLSEFTGDVPWAHLDIAGPMKVDGDESWRSKGATGFGTRLLIDAVTNWSA
;
A
#
# COMPACT_ATOMS: atom_id res chain seq x y z
N MET A 1 6.98 29.16 10.01
CA MET A 1 5.78 28.51 10.56
C MET A 1 6.23 27.21 11.22
N SER A 2 5.75 26.86 12.42
CA SER A 2 6.19 25.64 13.10
C SER A 2 5.83 24.44 12.20
N GLN A 3 6.79 23.55 11.94
CA GLN A 3 6.54 22.27 11.29
C GLN A 3 5.40 21.58 12.04
N ALA A 4 4.23 21.50 11.42
CA ALA A 4 3.13 20.74 12.00
C ALA A 4 3.57 19.27 12.00
N SER A 5 3.84 18.72 13.17
CA SER A 5 4.18 17.30 13.28
C SER A 5 2.98 16.46 12.83
N ILE A 6 3.15 15.71 11.77
CA ILE A 6 2.14 14.73 11.33
C ILE A 6 2.00 13.67 12.41
N PRO A 7 0.77 13.36 12.85
CA PRO A 7 0.57 12.32 13.85
C PRO A 7 0.69 10.95 13.21
N PHE A 8 1.64 10.14 13.66
CA PHE A 8 1.78 8.75 13.25
C PHE A 8 1.09 7.80 14.23
N ALA A 9 0.37 6.81 13.69
CA ALA A 9 -0.23 5.76 14.48
C ALA A 9 0.85 4.81 15.02
N THR A 10 0.77 4.47 16.29
CA THR A 10 1.70 3.51 16.91
C THR A 10 1.07 2.13 16.94
N PRO A 11 1.67 1.11 16.29
CA PRO A 11 1.20 -0.25 16.40
C PRO A 11 1.24 -0.76 17.84
N SER A 12 0.25 -1.58 18.22
CA SER A 12 0.24 -2.25 19.53
C SER A 12 1.46 -3.15 19.69
N ALA A 13 1.95 -3.28 20.92
CA ALA A 13 3.01 -4.21 21.24
C ALA A 13 2.57 -5.66 20.98
N VAL A 14 3.40 -6.43 20.29
CA VAL A 14 3.14 -7.86 20.00
C VAL A 14 4.20 -8.72 20.67
N THR A 15 3.73 -9.75 21.39
CA THR A 15 4.57 -10.77 22.00
C THR A 15 4.18 -12.16 21.50
N THR A 16 5.03 -13.15 21.75
CA THR A 16 4.73 -14.57 21.46
C THR A 16 4.69 -15.38 22.74
N ALA A 17 3.84 -16.39 22.77
CA ALA A 17 3.78 -17.36 23.86
C ALA A 17 3.33 -18.73 23.33
N ARG A 18 3.65 -19.82 24.07
CA ARG A 18 3.15 -21.17 23.71
C ARG A 18 1.72 -21.41 24.15
N THR A 19 1.23 -20.64 25.09
CA THR A 19 -0.15 -20.69 25.61
C THR A 19 -0.58 -19.25 25.93
N ALA A 20 -1.87 -19.00 25.94
CA ALA A 20 -2.41 -17.69 26.33
C ALA A 20 -1.93 -17.31 27.74
N PRO A 21 -1.38 -16.10 27.93
CA PRO A 21 -0.94 -15.62 29.25
C PRO A 21 -2.11 -15.56 30.25
N ARG A 22 -1.81 -15.79 31.54
CA ARG A 22 -2.81 -15.65 32.61
C ARG A 22 -3.34 -14.21 32.75
N SER A 23 -2.57 -13.23 32.32
CA SER A 23 -2.94 -11.81 32.29
C SER A 23 -3.89 -11.44 31.16
N ALA A 24 -4.08 -12.32 30.15
CA ALA A 24 -4.99 -12.04 29.05
C ALA A 24 -6.41 -11.81 29.55
N THR A 25 -7.01 -10.70 29.13
CA THR A 25 -8.42 -10.35 29.43
C THR A 25 -9.37 -10.90 28.38
N ALA A 26 -8.86 -11.21 27.17
CA ALA A 26 -9.57 -11.93 26.12
C ALA A 26 -8.65 -12.94 25.43
N ILE A 27 -9.21 -14.09 25.02
CA ILE A 27 -8.51 -15.12 24.27
C ILE A 27 -9.33 -15.47 23.05
N ALA A 28 -8.82 -15.15 21.86
CA ALA A 28 -9.43 -15.57 20.59
C ALA A 28 -8.97 -17.00 20.25
N VAL A 29 -9.91 -17.88 20.02
CA VAL A 29 -9.67 -19.31 19.77
C VAL A 29 -10.21 -19.67 18.38
N ALA A 30 -9.37 -20.26 17.52
CA ALA A 30 -9.75 -20.72 16.21
C ALA A 30 -10.75 -21.88 16.31
N VAL A 31 -11.83 -21.81 15.52
CA VAL A 31 -12.82 -22.87 15.38
C VAL A 31 -13.04 -23.17 13.89
N ARG A 32 -12.77 -24.40 13.48
CA ARG A 32 -13.01 -24.83 12.09
C ARG A 32 -14.52 -24.98 11.83
N SER A 33 -14.92 -24.92 10.57
CA SER A 33 -16.32 -25.19 10.16
C SER A 33 -16.71 -26.67 10.32
N SER A 34 -15.71 -27.58 10.34
CA SER A 34 -15.93 -29.00 10.58
C SER A 34 -15.08 -29.52 11.76
N GLY A 35 -15.33 -30.77 12.19
CA GLY A 35 -14.55 -31.42 13.25
C GLY A 35 -14.93 -30.97 14.67
N SER A 36 -14.06 -31.23 15.65
CA SER A 36 -14.28 -30.93 17.06
C SER A 36 -14.01 -29.46 17.37
N VAL A 37 -14.83 -28.87 18.24
CA VAL A 37 -14.57 -27.53 18.80
C VAL A 37 -13.51 -27.66 19.90
N PRO A 38 -12.47 -26.77 19.92
CA PRO A 38 -11.48 -26.77 20.97
C PRO A 38 -12.12 -26.64 22.37
N ARG A 39 -11.64 -27.45 23.34
CA ARG A 39 -12.17 -27.45 24.72
C ARG A 39 -12.09 -26.07 25.38
N SER A 40 -11.10 -25.26 25.00
CA SER A 40 -10.91 -23.89 25.49
C SER A 40 -12.09 -22.96 25.14
N VAL A 41 -12.87 -23.27 24.11
CA VAL A 41 -14.09 -22.51 23.76
C VAL A 41 -15.20 -22.70 24.81
N GLY A 42 -15.30 -23.88 25.41
CA GLY A 42 -16.29 -24.17 26.48
C GLY A 42 -17.74 -24.24 26.00
N MET A 43 -17.97 -24.36 24.70
CA MET A 43 -19.28 -24.58 24.08
C MET A 43 -19.21 -25.74 23.09
N SER A 44 -20.32 -26.48 22.94
CA SER A 44 -20.45 -27.48 21.89
C SER A 44 -20.67 -26.84 20.51
N ARG A 45 -20.43 -27.58 19.43
CA ARG A 45 -20.74 -27.11 18.06
C ARG A 45 -22.24 -26.76 17.95
N ARG A 46 -23.12 -27.61 18.46
CA ARG A 46 -24.56 -27.35 18.44
C ARG A 46 -24.96 -26.05 19.16
N ASP A 47 -24.26 -25.71 20.24
CA ASP A 47 -24.52 -24.45 20.95
C ASP A 47 -24.01 -23.25 20.18
N LEU A 48 -22.83 -23.35 19.56
CA LEU A 48 -22.31 -22.31 18.66
C LEU A 48 -23.23 -22.08 17.47
N GLU A 49 -23.76 -23.16 16.86
CA GLU A 49 -24.75 -23.07 15.76
C GLU A 49 -26.02 -22.35 16.17
N ARG A 50 -26.52 -22.55 17.40
CA ARG A 50 -27.66 -21.79 17.94
C ARG A 50 -27.42 -20.29 18.06
N HIS A 51 -26.12 -19.88 18.15
CA HIS A 51 -25.69 -18.48 18.10
C HIS A 51 -25.38 -18.01 16.67
N GLY A 52 -25.72 -18.78 15.64
CA GLY A 52 -25.47 -18.43 14.23
C GLY A 52 -24.00 -18.61 13.79
N PHE A 53 -23.21 -19.35 14.58
CA PHE A 53 -21.79 -19.55 14.28
C PHE A 53 -21.57 -20.94 13.66
N SER A 54 -21.14 -20.97 12.41
CA SER A 54 -20.81 -22.18 11.65
C SER A 54 -19.31 -22.44 11.49
N GLY A 55 -18.46 -21.52 11.96
CA GLY A 55 -17.01 -21.61 11.80
C GLY A 55 -16.47 -21.07 10.46
N ASN A 56 -17.31 -20.38 9.67
CA ASN A 56 -16.88 -19.68 8.48
C ASN A 56 -15.88 -18.57 8.83
N VAL A 57 -14.95 -18.29 7.91
CA VAL A 57 -13.87 -17.31 8.11
C VAL A 57 -14.44 -15.96 8.55
N GLY A 58 -13.90 -15.43 9.64
CA GLY A 58 -14.29 -14.14 10.18
C GLY A 58 -15.59 -14.11 11.00
N GLN A 59 -16.32 -15.22 11.13
CA GLN A 59 -17.42 -15.32 12.10
C GLN A 59 -16.87 -15.29 13.52
N VAL A 60 -17.59 -14.61 14.43
CA VAL A 60 -17.16 -14.43 15.81
C VAL A 60 -18.33 -14.65 16.78
N VAL A 61 -18.06 -15.37 17.86
CA VAL A 61 -18.94 -15.43 19.05
C VAL A 61 -18.13 -15.08 20.28
N THR A 62 -18.57 -14.07 21.01
CA THR A 62 -17.98 -13.68 22.30
C THR A 62 -18.64 -14.43 23.44
N ILE A 63 -17.87 -15.13 24.24
CA ILE A 63 -18.30 -15.99 25.34
C ILE A 63 -17.74 -15.40 26.64
N PRO A 64 -18.51 -14.58 27.38
CA PRO A 64 -18.11 -14.07 28.69
C PRO A 64 -17.88 -15.19 29.68
N ARG A 65 -16.87 -15.05 30.52
CA ARG A 65 -16.59 -15.99 31.60
C ARG A 65 -16.54 -15.25 32.93
N ARG A 66 -17.07 -15.90 33.96
CA ARG A 66 -16.98 -15.38 35.33
C ARG A 66 -15.55 -15.64 35.84
N ASP A 67 -14.90 -14.58 36.33
CA ASP A 67 -13.57 -14.64 36.95
C ASP A 67 -12.42 -15.22 36.04
N ALA A 68 -12.62 -15.15 34.71
CA ALA A 68 -11.64 -15.60 33.72
C ALA A 68 -11.67 -14.75 32.44
N ALA A 69 -10.65 -14.88 31.60
CA ALA A 69 -10.60 -14.20 30.30
C ALA A 69 -11.83 -14.51 29.46
N THR A 70 -12.40 -13.49 28.82
CA THR A 70 -13.43 -13.65 27.79
C THR A 70 -12.89 -14.52 26.65
N VAL A 71 -13.66 -15.53 26.24
CA VAL A 71 -13.30 -16.32 25.07
C VAL A 71 -14.01 -15.77 23.84
N ILE A 72 -13.26 -15.62 22.77
CA ILE A 72 -13.75 -15.20 21.47
C ILE A 72 -13.56 -16.37 20.52
N ALA A 73 -14.63 -17.12 20.24
CA ALA A 73 -14.60 -18.16 19.21
C ALA A 73 -14.55 -17.50 17.83
N VAL A 74 -13.56 -17.85 17.03
CA VAL A 74 -13.31 -17.23 15.72
C VAL A 74 -13.33 -18.31 14.64
N GLY A 75 -14.19 -18.14 13.64
CA GLY A 75 -14.27 -19.04 12.49
C GLY A 75 -13.06 -18.88 11.58
N VAL A 76 -12.44 -20.00 11.21
CA VAL A 76 -11.27 -20.05 10.32
C VAL A 76 -11.52 -20.88 9.05
N GLY A 77 -12.74 -21.34 8.82
CA GLY A 77 -13.04 -22.27 7.71
C GLY A 77 -12.62 -23.71 8.03
N ASP A 78 -12.63 -24.60 7.05
CA ASP A 78 -12.29 -26.01 7.24
C ASP A 78 -10.78 -26.25 7.16
N ARG A 79 -10.15 -25.72 6.11
CA ARG A 79 -8.69 -25.80 5.85
C ARG A 79 -8.15 -24.38 5.62
N PRO A 80 -7.89 -23.64 6.71
CA PRO A 80 -7.55 -22.23 6.58
C PRO A 80 -6.25 -22.02 5.82
N SER A 81 -6.31 -21.13 4.84
CA SER A 81 -5.14 -20.52 4.20
C SER A 81 -4.55 -19.42 5.10
N SER A 82 -3.35 -18.94 4.79
CA SER A 82 -2.79 -17.76 5.48
C SER A 82 -3.69 -16.53 5.34
N SER A 83 -4.40 -16.37 4.22
CA SER A 83 -5.37 -15.29 4.02
C SER A 83 -6.58 -15.44 4.94
N ASP A 84 -7.10 -16.67 5.12
CA ASP A 84 -8.19 -16.94 6.06
C ASP A 84 -7.80 -16.64 7.51
N LEU A 85 -6.57 -17.01 7.88
CA LEU A 85 -6.02 -16.70 9.21
C LEU A 85 -5.83 -15.19 9.43
N ARG A 86 -5.43 -14.45 8.41
CA ARG A 86 -5.35 -12.97 8.46
C ARG A 86 -6.73 -12.37 8.73
N ASN A 87 -7.75 -12.80 7.99
CA ASN A 87 -9.11 -12.32 8.13
C ASN A 87 -9.71 -12.70 9.50
N ALA A 88 -9.44 -13.91 9.97
CA ALA A 88 -9.88 -14.37 11.30
C ALA A 88 -9.23 -13.54 12.42
N ALA A 89 -7.93 -13.26 12.32
CA ALA A 89 -7.22 -12.42 13.28
C ALA A 89 -7.77 -10.99 13.31
N ALA A 90 -8.07 -10.43 12.14
CA ALA A 90 -8.72 -9.12 12.04
C ALA A 90 -10.08 -9.10 12.72
N ALA A 91 -10.93 -10.10 12.47
CA ALA A 91 -12.23 -10.23 13.12
C ALA A 91 -12.11 -10.36 14.64
N ALA A 92 -11.17 -11.18 15.13
CA ALA A 92 -10.87 -11.33 16.56
C ALA A 92 -10.53 -9.99 17.22
N VAL A 93 -9.62 -9.22 16.60
CA VAL A 93 -9.16 -7.93 17.13
C VAL A 93 -10.29 -6.90 17.14
N ARG A 94 -11.09 -6.82 16.09
CA ARG A 94 -12.25 -5.90 16.04
C ARG A 94 -13.26 -6.18 17.15
N HIS A 95 -13.45 -7.45 17.54
CA HIS A 95 -14.33 -7.82 18.65
C HIS A 95 -13.65 -7.70 20.03
N SER A 96 -12.34 -7.51 20.07
CA SER A 96 -11.54 -7.41 21.30
C SER A 96 -11.28 -5.98 21.77
N GLN A 97 -11.75 -4.95 21.09
CA GLN A 97 -11.36 -3.54 21.31
C GLN A 97 -11.61 -3.00 22.74
N ARG A 98 -12.40 -3.70 23.56
CA ARG A 98 -12.69 -3.33 24.95
C ARG A 98 -11.75 -3.98 25.96
N HIS A 99 -10.87 -4.88 25.51
CA HIS A 99 -9.95 -5.66 26.36
C HIS A 99 -8.57 -5.03 26.35
N SER A 100 -7.85 -5.09 27.46
CA SER A 100 -6.49 -4.53 27.60
C SER A 100 -5.42 -5.45 27.03
N ASP A 101 -5.54 -6.76 27.24
CA ASP A 101 -4.56 -7.75 26.86
C ASP A 101 -5.26 -8.89 26.11
N VAL A 102 -4.92 -9.05 24.85
CA VAL A 102 -5.58 -10.00 23.95
C VAL A 102 -4.61 -11.08 23.49
N ALA A 103 -4.96 -12.34 23.71
CA ALA A 103 -4.22 -13.48 23.19
C ALA A 103 -4.94 -14.05 21.94
N LEU A 104 -4.21 -14.30 20.87
CA LEU A 104 -4.71 -14.88 19.61
C LEU A 104 -4.19 -16.32 19.49
N ASP A 105 -5.00 -17.29 19.86
CA ASP A 105 -4.76 -18.73 19.68
C ASP A 105 -5.43 -19.20 18.38
N LEU A 106 -4.89 -18.72 17.25
CA LEU A 106 -5.42 -19.00 15.92
C LEU A 106 -4.56 -20.00 15.14
N LEU A 107 -3.36 -20.34 15.64
CA LEU A 107 -2.40 -21.22 14.96
C LEU A 107 -2.44 -22.67 15.46
N SER A 108 -3.19 -22.96 16.53
CA SER A 108 -3.30 -24.30 17.12
C SER A 108 -4.06 -25.30 16.25
N THR A 109 -4.80 -24.86 15.25
CA THR A 109 -5.62 -25.71 14.37
C THR A 109 -4.92 -26.12 13.07
N GLY A 110 -3.68 -25.68 12.82
CA GLY A 110 -2.95 -25.93 11.58
C GLY A 110 -1.43 -26.09 11.77
N SER A 111 -0.70 -26.20 10.66
CA SER A 111 0.75 -26.08 10.67
C SER A 111 1.12 -24.65 10.94
N SER A 112 1.79 -24.34 12.06
CA SER A 112 2.29 -23.00 12.37
C SER A 112 3.48 -22.65 11.46
N THR A 113 3.23 -22.38 10.19
CA THR A 113 4.26 -21.90 9.27
C THR A 113 4.64 -20.45 9.59
N ALA A 114 5.77 -19.99 9.06
CA ALA A 114 6.13 -18.58 9.14
C ALA A 114 5.09 -17.70 8.44
N ALA A 115 4.54 -18.16 7.31
CA ALA A 115 3.50 -17.45 6.56
C ALA A 115 2.20 -17.29 7.37
N ASP A 116 1.77 -18.35 8.06
CA ASP A 116 0.57 -18.31 8.91
C ASP A 116 0.75 -17.37 10.11
N ALA A 117 1.89 -17.44 10.79
CA ALA A 117 2.19 -16.56 11.91
C ALA A 117 2.29 -15.08 11.47
N ARG A 118 2.88 -14.83 10.31
CA ARG A 118 2.90 -13.52 9.67
C ARG A 118 1.49 -13.02 9.39
N ALA A 119 0.65 -13.83 8.76
CA ALA A 119 -0.71 -13.47 8.38
C ALA A 119 -1.59 -13.14 9.61
N VAL A 120 -1.51 -13.94 10.69
CA VAL A 120 -2.21 -13.65 11.95
C VAL A 120 -1.75 -12.32 12.55
N THR A 121 -0.45 -12.06 12.54
CA THR A 121 0.12 -10.81 13.07
C THR A 121 -0.31 -9.60 12.24
N GLU A 122 -0.25 -9.70 10.91
CA GLU A 122 -0.72 -8.66 9.99
C GLU A 122 -2.20 -8.39 10.20
N GLY A 123 -3.05 -9.43 10.18
CA GLY A 123 -4.50 -9.28 10.37
C GLY A 123 -4.83 -8.58 11.67
N ALA A 124 -4.16 -8.96 12.76
CA ALA A 124 -4.36 -8.34 14.07
C ALA A 124 -3.96 -6.87 14.11
N LEU A 125 -2.74 -6.56 13.69
CA LEU A 125 -2.22 -5.19 13.74
C LEU A 125 -2.98 -4.28 12.77
N LEU A 126 -3.17 -4.69 11.52
CA LEU A 126 -3.83 -3.86 10.51
C LEU A 126 -5.29 -3.55 10.86
N ALA A 127 -6.01 -4.47 11.50
CA ALA A 127 -7.37 -4.22 12.00
C ALA A 127 -7.39 -3.29 13.22
N ALA A 128 -6.31 -3.24 13.98
CA ALA A 128 -6.15 -2.35 15.12
C ALA A 128 -5.86 -0.89 14.72
N TYR A 129 -5.42 -0.66 13.50
CA TYR A 129 -5.06 0.67 13.03
C TYR A 129 -6.21 1.68 13.16
N ARG A 130 -5.88 2.86 13.65
CA ARG A 130 -6.73 4.05 13.62
C ARG A 130 -5.85 5.26 13.32
N TYR A 131 -6.21 6.02 12.27
CA TYR A 131 -5.54 7.28 11.99
C TYR A 131 -5.72 8.23 13.18
N PRO A 132 -4.64 8.78 13.76
CA PRO A 132 -4.76 9.64 14.94
C PRO A 132 -5.55 10.93 14.70
N GLY A 133 -5.58 11.39 13.44
CA GLY A 133 -6.28 12.60 13.05
C GLY A 133 -5.55 13.88 13.49
N ILE A 134 -5.98 15.01 12.93
CA ILE A 134 -5.55 16.36 13.32
C ILE A 134 -6.75 17.00 14.03
N THR A 135 -6.93 16.66 15.28
CA THR A 135 -8.10 17.09 16.07
C THR A 135 -7.73 17.42 17.50
N ALA A 136 -8.41 18.40 18.09
CA ALA A 136 -8.24 18.76 19.50
C ALA A 136 -8.66 17.63 20.47
N LYS A 137 -9.55 16.74 20.02
CA LYS A 137 -9.97 15.56 20.80
C LYS A 137 -9.28 14.33 20.25
N PRO A 138 -8.51 13.57 21.06
CA PRO A 138 -7.86 12.37 20.61
C PRO A 138 -8.87 11.38 19.99
N VAL A 139 -8.50 10.78 18.86
CA VAL A 139 -9.25 9.67 18.28
C VAL A 139 -9.18 8.48 19.22
N THR A 140 -10.34 7.87 19.48
CA THR A 140 -10.40 6.70 20.38
C THR A 140 -9.58 5.55 19.77
N GLN A 141 -8.49 5.24 20.42
CA GLN A 141 -7.65 4.09 20.08
C GLN A 141 -8.24 2.80 20.67
N PRO A 142 -7.95 1.62 20.08
CA PRO A 142 -8.25 0.34 20.71
C PRO A 142 -7.68 0.29 22.13
N LYS A 143 -8.43 -0.28 23.07
CA LYS A 143 -8.00 -0.29 24.51
C LYS A 143 -6.89 -1.28 24.82
N PHE A 144 -6.60 -2.24 23.92
CA PHE A 144 -5.56 -3.23 24.21
C PHE A 144 -4.16 -2.60 24.06
N ALA A 145 -3.37 -2.77 25.12
CA ALA A 145 -1.99 -2.33 25.17
C ALA A 145 -1.06 -3.39 24.55
N SER A 146 -1.46 -4.67 24.59
CA SER A 146 -0.66 -5.78 24.08
C SER A 146 -1.48 -6.83 23.34
N LEU A 147 -0.84 -7.42 22.32
CA LEU A 147 -1.32 -8.60 21.61
C LEU A 147 -0.34 -9.74 21.83
N THR A 148 -0.83 -10.90 22.25
CA THR A 148 -0.02 -12.11 22.33
C THR A 148 -0.42 -13.08 21.23
N ILE A 149 0.50 -13.39 20.31
CA ILE A 149 0.29 -14.44 19.31
C ILE A 149 0.70 -15.77 19.93
N VAL A 150 -0.26 -16.69 20.08
CA VAL A 150 0.02 -18.04 20.59
C VAL A 150 0.58 -18.86 19.44
N THR A 151 1.81 -19.36 19.63
CA THR A 151 2.56 -20.10 18.60
C THR A 151 3.13 -21.40 19.17
N SER A 152 3.62 -22.30 18.30
CA SER A 152 4.37 -23.49 18.71
C SER A 152 5.69 -23.16 19.41
N GLY A 153 6.16 -21.92 19.36
CA GLY A 153 7.50 -21.50 19.83
C GLY A 153 8.61 -21.92 18.86
N SER A 154 8.29 -22.33 17.64
CA SER A 154 9.31 -22.63 16.63
C SER A 154 9.94 -21.34 16.09
N ALA A 155 11.24 -21.42 15.71
CA ALA A 155 11.94 -20.28 15.12
C ALA A 155 11.26 -19.74 13.85
N ALA A 156 10.58 -20.61 13.09
CA ALA A 156 9.81 -20.24 11.91
C ALA A 156 8.58 -19.37 12.29
N ALA A 157 7.80 -19.79 13.29
CA ALA A 157 6.64 -19.03 13.75
C ALA A 157 7.05 -17.67 14.35
N GLU A 158 8.10 -17.65 15.18
CA GLU A 158 8.62 -16.38 15.73
C GLU A 158 9.14 -15.43 14.65
N ARG A 159 9.81 -15.96 13.62
CA ARG A 159 10.20 -15.17 12.44
C ARG A 159 8.98 -14.58 11.74
N GLY A 160 7.94 -15.40 11.50
CA GLY A 160 6.70 -14.92 10.87
C GLY A 160 6.03 -13.79 11.65
N VAL A 161 5.99 -13.87 13.00
CA VAL A 161 5.48 -12.78 13.84
C VAL A 161 6.30 -11.50 13.65
N ARG A 162 7.64 -11.59 13.67
CA ARG A 162 8.51 -10.42 13.44
C ARG A 162 8.30 -9.80 12.05
N GLU A 163 8.23 -10.64 11.01
CA GLU A 163 7.94 -10.18 9.64
C GLU A 163 6.58 -9.47 9.56
N GLY A 164 5.56 -10.03 10.21
CA GLY A 164 4.22 -9.41 10.29
C GLY A 164 4.23 -8.05 10.99
N GLN A 165 5.02 -7.89 12.05
CA GLN A 165 5.18 -6.60 12.73
C GLN A 165 5.83 -5.55 11.82
N VAL A 166 6.91 -5.91 11.11
CA VAL A 166 7.63 -5.01 10.19
C VAL A 166 6.71 -4.57 9.05
N ARG A 167 6.03 -5.51 8.40
CA ARG A 167 5.11 -5.22 7.28
C ARG A 167 3.91 -4.37 7.72
N SER A 168 3.38 -4.63 8.91
CA SER A 168 2.26 -3.85 9.46
C SER A 168 2.68 -2.42 9.82
N ARG A 169 3.87 -2.21 10.39
CA ARG A 169 4.43 -0.88 10.66
C ARG A 169 4.59 -0.07 9.37
N ALA A 170 5.15 -0.67 8.32
CA ALA A 170 5.28 -0.04 7.01
C ALA A 170 3.89 0.34 6.44
N THR A 171 2.90 -0.55 6.55
CA THR A 171 1.54 -0.26 6.10
C THR A 171 0.88 0.86 6.91
N TYR A 172 1.14 0.95 8.22
CA TYR A 172 0.68 2.08 9.06
C TYR A 172 1.22 3.39 8.53
N LEU A 173 2.52 3.46 8.23
CA LEU A 173 3.15 4.64 7.65
C LEU A 173 2.47 5.07 6.34
N ALA A 174 2.26 4.13 5.40
CA ALA A 174 1.56 4.43 4.15
C ALA A 174 0.14 4.97 4.38
N ARG A 175 -0.58 4.37 5.34
CA ARG A 175 -1.93 4.84 5.72
C ARG A 175 -1.91 6.23 6.34
N ASP A 176 -0.97 6.50 7.22
CA ASP A 176 -0.87 7.79 7.90
C ASP A 176 -0.56 8.90 6.91
N LEU A 177 0.39 8.68 6.00
CA LEU A 177 0.72 9.64 4.95
C LEU A 177 -0.50 9.94 4.06
N ALA A 178 -1.17 8.90 3.53
CA ALA A 178 -2.29 9.09 2.63
C ALA A 178 -3.58 9.61 3.31
N ASN A 179 -3.75 9.41 4.62
CA ASN A 179 -4.86 9.99 5.39
C ASN A 179 -4.62 11.45 5.78
N THR A 180 -3.36 11.91 5.77
CA THR A 180 -3.03 13.27 6.21
C THR A 180 -3.62 14.32 5.25
N PRO A 181 -4.29 15.37 5.77
CA PRO A 181 -4.81 16.44 4.94
C PRO A 181 -3.69 17.21 4.20
N PRO A 182 -3.93 17.67 2.95
CA PRO A 182 -2.89 18.23 2.10
C PRO A 182 -2.24 19.52 2.63
N ALA A 183 -2.96 20.28 3.46
CA ALA A 183 -2.38 21.46 4.13
C ALA A 183 -1.34 21.11 5.21
N HIS A 184 -1.20 19.81 5.56
CA HIS A 184 -0.28 19.32 6.58
C HIS A 184 0.78 18.36 6.01
N LEU A 185 0.67 18.02 4.72
CA LEU A 185 1.63 17.15 4.04
C LEU A 185 1.73 17.55 2.56
N ASN A 186 2.64 18.44 2.26
CA ASN A 186 3.06 18.77 0.89
C ASN A 186 4.39 18.04 0.53
N ALA A 187 4.94 18.30 -0.65
CA ALA A 187 6.17 17.65 -1.11
C ALA A 187 7.39 17.96 -0.22
N ARG A 188 7.50 19.18 0.33
CA ARG A 188 8.59 19.58 1.25
C ARG A 188 8.43 18.94 2.63
N ASP A 189 7.19 18.82 3.13
CA ASP A 189 6.94 18.13 4.40
C ASP A 189 7.32 16.66 4.29
N LEU A 190 6.98 16.03 3.13
CA LEU A 190 7.35 14.65 2.86
C LEU A 190 8.87 14.47 2.75
N GLU A 191 9.61 15.41 2.15
CA GLU A 191 11.07 15.42 2.12
C GLU A 191 11.68 15.28 3.52
N VAL A 192 11.22 16.09 4.47
CA VAL A 192 11.70 16.05 5.87
C VAL A 192 11.44 14.68 6.50
N ILE A 193 10.25 14.12 6.27
CA ILE A 193 9.88 12.79 6.77
C ILE A 193 10.77 11.71 6.15
N VAL A 194 11.01 11.77 4.85
CA VAL A 194 11.87 10.81 4.12
C VAL A 194 13.29 10.82 4.65
N GLN A 195 13.88 12.01 4.88
CA GLN A 195 15.24 12.14 5.42
C GLN A 195 15.35 11.51 6.81
N GLN A 196 14.35 11.72 7.68
CA GLN A 196 14.31 11.09 9.00
C GLN A 196 14.19 9.56 8.90
N LEU A 197 13.26 9.07 8.08
CA LEU A 197 13.05 7.63 7.90
C LEU A 197 14.28 6.95 7.27
N ALA A 198 14.99 7.63 6.37
CA ALA A 198 16.23 7.11 5.78
C ALA A 198 17.29 6.86 6.85
N SER A 199 17.46 7.79 7.77
CA SER A 199 18.36 7.64 8.93
C SER A 199 17.94 6.49 9.85
N ASP A 200 16.64 6.38 10.15
CA ASP A 200 16.12 5.40 11.11
C ASP A 200 16.11 3.97 10.57
N HIS A 201 15.96 3.80 9.25
CA HIS A 201 15.78 2.49 8.60
C HIS A 201 16.93 2.07 7.68
N GLY A 202 17.99 2.89 7.56
CA GLY A 202 19.24 2.51 6.90
C GLY A 202 19.13 2.41 5.36
N PHE A 203 18.44 3.35 4.72
CA PHE A 203 18.50 3.55 3.27
C PHE A 203 19.02 4.96 2.93
N GLY A 204 19.65 5.13 1.76
CA GLY A 204 20.10 6.43 1.28
C GLY A 204 18.98 7.25 0.69
N VAL A 205 19.09 8.56 0.71
CA VAL A 205 18.17 9.49 0.05
C VAL A 205 18.94 10.59 -0.67
N GLU A 206 18.54 10.86 -1.91
CA GLU A 206 18.93 12.04 -2.69
C GLU A 206 17.65 12.82 -3.00
N VAL A 207 17.65 14.13 -2.77
CA VAL A 207 16.49 14.99 -3.00
C VAL A 207 16.84 15.95 -4.14
N PHE A 208 15.94 16.06 -5.11
CA PHE A 208 16.04 16.96 -6.23
C PHE A 208 14.95 18.03 -6.12
N ASP A 209 15.36 19.27 -6.04
CA ASP A 209 14.47 20.43 -5.98
C ASP A 209 14.06 20.93 -7.39
N GLU A 210 13.34 22.03 -7.46
CA GLU A 210 12.85 22.60 -8.70
C GLU A 210 13.98 22.96 -9.68
N ASN A 211 15.12 23.46 -9.19
CA ASN A 211 16.27 23.82 -10.02
C ASN A 211 16.97 22.55 -10.56
N ASP A 212 17.20 21.59 -9.69
CA ASP A 212 17.77 20.30 -10.08
C ASP A 212 16.91 19.62 -11.15
N LEU A 213 15.59 19.63 -10.95
CA LEU A 213 14.63 19.04 -11.89
C LEU A 213 14.65 19.74 -13.26
N ALA A 214 14.87 21.06 -13.29
CA ALA A 214 15.01 21.83 -14.52
C ALA A 214 16.31 21.44 -15.25
N GLU A 215 17.43 21.34 -14.53
CA GLU A 215 18.70 20.90 -15.08
C GLU A 215 18.64 19.44 -15.59
N MET A 216 17.90 18.58 -14.88
CA MET A 216 17.66 17.19 -15.27
C MET A 216 16.69 17.05 -16.45
N GLY A 217 15.97 18.10 -16.83
CA GLY A 217 14.98 18.04 -17.90
C GLY A 217 13.70 17.27 -17.54
N CYS A 218 13.28 17.28 -16.26
CA CYS A 218 12.06 16.63 -15.75
C CYS A 218 10.82 17.48 -16.06
N GLY A 219 10.52 17.67 -17.35
CA GLY A 219 9.47 18.58 -17.80
C GLY A 219 8.06 18.13 -17.49
N GLY A 220 7.82 16.83 -17.27
CA GLY A 220 6.54 16.29 -16.81
C GLY A 220 6.21 16.78 -15.40
N LEU A 221 7.14 16.59 -14.45
CA LEU A 221 6.96 17.02 -13.07
C LEU A 221 6.85 18.53 -12.94
N LEU A 222 7.73 19.27 -13.61
CA LEU A 222 7.71 20.72 -13.62
C LEU A 222 6.46 21.28 -14.30
N GLY A 223 5.98 20.65 -15.38
CA GLY A 223 4.77 21.04 -16.09
C GLY A 223 3.53 20.92 -15.22
N VAL A 224 3.36 19.81 -14.52
CA VAL A 224 2.24 19.59 -13.59
C VAL A 224 2.30 20.56 -12.42
N ASN A 225 3.48 20.83 -11.88
CA ASN A 225 3.65 21.72 -10.73
C ASN A 225 3.35 23.20 -11.02
N LYS A 226 3.39 23.65 -12.29
CA LYS A 226 3.24 25.09 -12.65
C LYS A 226 2.08 25.81 -12.00
N GLY A 227 1.02 25.09 -11.64
CA GLY A 227 -0.18 25.68 -11.01
C GLY A 227 -0.07 25.81 -9.50
N SER A 228 0.87 25.11 -8.85
CA SER A 228 1.04 25.09 -7.40
C SER A 228 1.95 26.23 -6.91
N VAL A 229 1.72 26.66 -5.67
CA VAL A 229 2.65 27.52 -4.93
C VAL A 229 3.67 26.68 -4.13
N GLU A 230 3.39 25.39 -3.93
CA GLU A 230 4.30 24.45 -3.28
C GLU A 230 5.26 23.86 -4.32
N PRO A 231 6.58 23.98 -4.12
CA PRO A 231 7.54 23.45 -5.10
C PRO A 231 7.54 21.93 -5.13
N PRO A 232 7.84 21.31 -6.29
CA PRO A 232 7.92 19.86 -6.44
C PRO A 232 9.15 19.31 -5.73
N ARG A 233 9.13 18.00 -5.49
CA ARG A 233 10.29 17.21 -5.05
C ARG A 233 10.32 15.89 -5.77
N LEU A 234 11.49 15.50 -6.24
CA LEU A 234 11.77 14.13 -6.61
C LEU A 234 12.78 13.58 -5.60
N MET A 235 12.48 12.43 -5.02
CA MET A 235 13.38 11.81 -4.04
C MET A 235 13.78 10.42 -4.54
N LYS A 236 15.08 10.19 -4.65
CA LYS A 236 15.68 8.89 -4.96
C LYS A 236 16.06 8.21 -3.66
N LEU A 237 15.54 7.03 -3.42
CA LEU A 237 15.73 6.22 -2.23
C LEU A 237 16.58 5.00 -2.61
N THR A 238 17.65 4.69 -1.86
CA THR A 238 18.56 3.61 -2.23
C THR A 238 18.77 2.65 -1.06
N TYR A 239 18.38 1.39 -1.26
CA TYR A 239 18.71 0.28 -0.38
C TYR A 239 19.68 -0.67 -1.10
N SER A 240 20.91 -0.82 -0.56
CA SER A 240 21.94 -1.65 -1.15
C SER A 240 22.45 -2.68 -0.15
N PRO A 241 21.95 -3.92 -0.18
CA PRO A 241 22.42 -4.98 0.69
C PRO A 241 23.79 -5.49 0.22
N ARG A 242 24.53 -6.08 1.16
CA ARG A 242 25.81 -6.74 0.79
C ARG A 242 25.53 -7.97 -0.08
N ASN A 243 26.14 -8.02 -1.27
CA ASN A 243 25.97 -9.10 -2.27
C ASN A 243 24.48 -9.23 -2.72
N PRO A 244 23.93 -8.25 -3.44
CA PRO A 244 22.55 -8.27 -3.89
C PRO A 244 22.28 -9.44 -4.87
N ARG A 245 21.05 -9.95 -4.86
CA ARG A 245 20.56 -11.00 -5.76
C ARG A 245 19.79 -10.45 -6.96
N GLY A 246 19.92 -9.18 -7.24
CA GLY A 246 19.25 -8.47 -8.31
C GLY A 246 18.97 -7.03 -7.88
N HIS A 247 18.48 -6.23 -8.83
CA HIS A 247 18.17 -4.83 -8.64
C HIS A 247 16.77 -4.54 -9.16
N VAL A 248 15.88 -4.05 -8.32
CA VAL A 248 14.52 -3.62 -8.69
C VAL A 248 14.40 -2.12 -8.48
N ALA A 249 13.86 -1.40 -9.47
CA ALA A 249 13.47 -0.01 -9.30
C ALA A 249 11.96 0.09 -9.02
N LEU A 250 11.60 0.90 -8.04
CA LEU A 250 10.22 1.20 -7.68
C LEU A 250 9.94 2.67 -7.97
N VAL A 251 8.84 2.98 -8.66
CA VAL A 251 8.45 4.36 -8.96
C VAL A 251 7.05 4.63 -8.41
N GLY A 252 6.91 5.63 -7.54
CA GLY A 252 5.65 5.96 -6.87
C GLY A 252 5.09 7.32 -7.27
N LYS A 253 3.83 7.34 -7.72
CA LYS A 253 3.09 8.59 -7.94
C LYS A 253 2.89 9.31 -6.60
N GLY A 254 3.31 10.59 -6.56
CA GLY A 254 3.27 11.46 -5.39
C GLY A 254 2.50 12.77 -5.62
N VAL A 255 1.30 12.73 -6.20
CA VAL A 255 0.46 13.92 -6.31
C VAL A 255 -0.18 14.18 -4.94
N MET A 256 0.40 15.11 -4.18
CA MET A 256 0.01 15.38 -2.79
C MET A 256 -1.43 15.87 -2.67
N TYR A 257 -1.90 16.61 -3.69
CA TYR A 257 -3.29 16.92 -3.90
C TYR A 257 -3.58 17.11 -5.39
N ASP A 258 -4.56 16.37 -5.91
CA ASP A 258 -4.99 16.45 -7.29
C ASP A 258 -6.35 17.14 -7.42
N SER A 259 -6.33 18.41 -7.84
CA SER A 259 -7.55 19.14 -8.17
C SER A 259 -8.04 18.88 -9.62
N GLY A 260 -7.22 18.20 -10.45
CA GLY A 260 -7.41 18.10 -11.89
C GLY A 260 -6.74 19.23 -12.67
N GLY A 261 -6.19 20.22 -12.00
CA GLY A 261 -5.65 21.43 -12.65
C GLY A 261 -6.74 22.24 -13.36
N ILE A 262 -6.48 22.72 -14.57
CA ILE A 262 -7.49 23.45 -15.38
C ILE A 262 -8.65 22.55 -15.78
N SER A 263 -8.41 21.25 -15.99
CA SER A 263 -9.46 20.22 -16.14
C SER A 263 -10.07 19.88 -14.77
N LEU A 264 -10.57 20.87 -14.07
CA LEU A 264 -10.97 20.81 -12.66
C LEU A 264 -11.96 19.68 -12.39
N LYS A 265 -11.66 18.87 -11.38
CA LYS A 265 -12.55 17.80 -10.90
C LYS A 265 -13.85 18.39 -10.33
N PRO A 266 -15.00 17.66 -10.45
CA PRO A 266 -16.22 18.06 -9.77
C PRO A 266 -16.03 18.22 -8.27
N SER A 267 -16.70 19.21 -7.65
CA SER A 267 -16.68 19.43 -6.21
C SER A 267 -17.60 18.45 -5.49
N ASP A 268 -17.14 17.21 -5.31
CA ASP A 268 -17.87 16.11 -4.71
C ASP A 268 -17.04 15.36 -3.65
N ALA A 269 -17.59 14.27 -3.12
CA ALA A 269 -16.91 13.46 -2.11
C ALA A 269 -15.62 12.80 -2.66
N PHE A 270 -15.52 12.55 -3.97
CA PHE A 270 -14.32 11.99 -4.58
C PHE A 270 -13.18 13.01 -4.63
N HIS A 271 -13.50 14.30 -4.86
CA HIS A 271 -12.51 15.37 -4.82
C HIS A 271 -11.86 15.51 -3.42
N VAL A 272 -12.62 15.28 -2.33
CA VAL A 272 -12.10 15.34 -0.95
C VAL A 272 -11.02 14.29 -0.70
N VAL A 273 -11.08 13.13 -1.37
CA VAL A 273 -10.10 12.04 -1.17
C VAL A 273 -8.85 12.18 -2.04
N MET A 274 -8.75 13.20 -2.87
CA MET A 274 -7.58 13.43 -3.75
C MET A 274 -6.28 13.76 -2.97
N LYS A 275 -6.33 13.95 -1.67
CA LYS A 275 -5.17 13.89 -0.78
C LYS A 275 -4.48 12.52 -0.78
N MET A 276 -5.18 11.45 -1.20
CA MET A 276 -4.65 10.09 -1.30
C MET A 276 -3.99 9.79 -2.64
N ASP A 277 -3.93 10.78 -3.54
CA ASP A 277 -3.35 10.63 -4.87
C ASP A 277 -1.81 10.52 -4.86
N MET A 278 -1.26 10.44 -3.67
CA MET A 278 0.14 10.15 -3.37
C MET A 278 0.34 8.75 -2.75
N SER A 279 -0.68 7.89 -2.79
CA SER A 279 -0.60 6.54 -2.20
C SER A 279 0.48 5.67 -2.84
N GLY A 280 0.83 5.91 -4.11
CA GLY A 280 1.95 5.25 -4.78
C GLY A 280 3.30 5.61 -4.14
N ALA A 281 3.58 6.90 -3.95
CA ALA A 281 4.77 7.38 -3.24
C ALA A 281 4.83 6.86 -1.80
N ALA A 282 3.67 6.87 -1.10
CA ALA A 282 3.57 6.34 0.25
C ALA A 282 3.89 4.84 0.32
N ALA A 283 3.43 4.04 -0.65
CA ALA A 283 3.72 2.61 -0.71
C ALA A 283 5.22 2.34 -0.96
N VAL A 284 5.84 3.07 -1.91
CA VAL A 284 7.29 2.96 -2.19
C VAL A 284 8.11 3.34 -0.96
N LEU A 285 7.88 4.52 -0.38
CA LEU A 285 8.58 4.97 0.82
C LEU A 285 8.45 3.97 1.98
N SER A 286 7.23 3.52 2.24
CA SER A 286 6.96 2.56 3.31
C SER A 286 7.62 1.22 3.08
N THR A 287 7.73 0.77 1.82
CA THR A 287 8.49 -0.42 1.44
C THR A 287 9.96 -0.28 1.83
N MET A 288 10.60 0.86 1.52
CA MET A 288 12.00 1.10 1.87
C MET A 288 12.27 0.97 3.37
N THR A 289 11.33 1.39 4.23
CA THR A 289 11.49 1.29 5.69
C THR A 289 11.51 -0.14 6.23
N ALA A 290 11.09 -1.12 5.45
CA ALA A 290 10.99 -2.52 5.87
C ALA A 290 12.21 -3.36 5.46
N LEU A 291 12.97 -2.95 4.44
CA LEU A 291 13.94 -3.81 3.75
C LEU A 291 15.09 -4.25 4.65
N SER A 292 15.64 -3.35 5.46
CA SER A 292 16.74 -3.65 6.39
C SER A 292 16.31 -4.65 7.46
N ASP A 293 15.17 -4.43 8.11
CA ASP A 293 14.64 -5.31 9.16
C ASP A 293 14.30 -6.71 8.64
N LEU A 294 13.84 -6.80 7.39
CA LEU A 294 13.56 -8.07 6.70
C LEU A 294 14.80 -8.71 6.10
N ARG A 295 15.96 -8.05 6.18
CA ARG A 295 17.22 -8.51 5.59
C ARG A 295 17.04 -8.81 4.09
N CYS A 296 16.36 -7.91 3.38
CA CYS A 296 16.15 -8.03 1.95
C CYS A 296 17.49 -8.19 1.23
N ARG A 297 17.55 -9.10 0.28
CA ARG A 297 18.76 -9.37 -0.50
C ARG A 297 18.74 -8.76 -1.89
N THR A 298 17.68 -8.07 -2.24
CA THR A 298 17.54 -7.33 -3.50
C THR A 298 17.97 -5.90 -3.28
N GLN A 299 18.78 -5.36 -4.18
CA GLN A 299 19.00 -3.91 -4.24
C GLN A 299 17.69 -3.26 -4.69
N VAL A 300 17.29 -2.20 -4.03
CA VAL A 300 16.07 -1.47 -4.38
C VAL A 300 16.38 0.01 -4.53
N THR A 301 16.05 0.57 -5.70
CA THR A 301 16.06 2.02 -5.93
C THR A 301 14.61 2.50 -6.02
N GLY A 302 14.19 3.35 -5.09
CA GLY A 302 12.85 3.95 -5.09
C GLY A 302 12.87 5.37 -5.62
N TYR A 303 11.97 5.71 -6.52
CA TYR A 303 11.71 7.09 -6.94
C TYR A 303 10.31 7.49 -6.48
N ILE A 304 10.21 8.54 -5.69
CA ILE A 304 8.94 9.16 -5.32
C ILE A 304 8.88 10.55 -5.94
N VAL A 305 7.87 10.77 -6.79
CA VAL A 305 7.76 11.96 -7.64
C VAL A 305 6.63 12.82 -7.11
N CYS A 306 6.95 13.90 -6.38
CA CYS A 306 5.99 14.63 -5.54
C CYS A 306 5.69 16.03 -6.07
N THR A 307 4.40 16.34 -6.18
CA THR A 307 3.87 17.65 -6.64
C THR A 307 2.41 17.81 -6.23
N ASP A 308 1.85 19.00 -6.39
CA ASP A 308 0.41 19.22 -6.46
C ASP A 308 -0.01 19.44 -7.93
N ASN A 309 -1.27 19.17 -8.24
CA ASN A 309 -1.91 19.54 -9.50
C ASN A 309 -3.02 20.58 -9.23
N MET A 310 -2.70 21.86 -9.39
CA MET A 310 -3.57 22.97 -9.02
C MET A 310 -3.91 23.89 -10.19
N PRO A 311 -5.13 24.45 -10.25
CA PRO A 311 -5.47 25.52 -11.18
C PRO A 311 -4.92 26.84 -10.69
N SER A 312 -4.30 27.61 -11.58
CA SER A 312 -3.88 29.00 -11.32
C SER A 312 -3.62 29.72 -12.64
N GLY A 313 -3.23 30.99 -12.56
CA GLY A 313 -2.84 31.79 -13.74
C GLY A 313 -1.58 31.27 -14.44
N SER A 314 -0.73 30.53 -13.75
CA SER A 314 0.49 29.89 -14.29
C SER A 314 0.33 28.40 -14.65
N ALA A 315 -0.82 27.79 -14.32
CA ALA A 315 -1.03 26.36 -14.48
C ALA A 315 -0.82 25.89 -15.93
N MET A 316 -0.44 24.63 -16.05
CA MET A 316 -0.37 23.90 -17.31
C MET A 316 -1.73 23.95 -18.04
N LYS A 317 -1.71 24.24 -19.34
CA LYS A 317 -2.91 24.40 -20.18
C LYS A 317 -3.04 23.24 -21.16
N LEU A 318 -4.27 22.95 -21.55
CA LEU A 318 -4.52 22.08 -22.68
C LEU A 318 -3.90 22.68 -23.96
N GLY A 319 -3.18 21.85 -24.72
CA GLY A 319 -2.39 22.27 -25.87
C GLY A 319 -0.93 22.62 -25.55
N ASP A 320 -0.54 22.72 -24.26
CA ASP A 320 0.87 22.84 -23.91
C ASP A 320 1.62 21.55 -24.33
N VAL A 321 2.89 21.71 -24.73
CA VAL A 321 3.79 20.60 -25.04
C VAL A 321 4.88 20.56 -23.99
N LEU A 322 5.03 19.41 -23.33
CA LEU A 322 6.05 19.16 -22.31
C LEU A 322 7.16 18.29 -22.91
N THR A 323 8.40 18.57 -22.56
CA THR A 323 9.54 17.69 -22.90
C THR A 323 9.91 16.87 -21.67
N MET A 324 9.77 15.55 -21.75
CA MET A 324 10.03 14.61 -20.68
C MET A 324 11.53 14.33 -20.50
N ARG A 325 11.93 13.74 -19.37
CA ARG A 325 13.31 13.40 -19.05
C ARG A 325 14.03 12.62 -20.16
N ASN A 326 13.36 11.70 -20.84
CA ASN A 326 13.95 10.92 -21.96
C ASN A 326 13.99 11.67 -23.28
N GLY A 327 13.58 12.94 -23.33
CA GLY A 327 13.55 13.81 -24.51
C GLY A 327 12.28 13.72 -25.36
N LYS A 328 11.36 12.77 -25.09
CA LYS A 328 10.05 12.72 -25.78
C LYS A 328 9.21 13.93 -25.42
N THR A 329 8.44 14.40 -26.40
CA THR A 329 7.49 15.50 -26.24
C THR A 329 6.06 14.98 -26.07
N VAL A 330 5.31 15.61 -25.16
CA VAL A 330 3.93 15.22 -24.85
C VAL A 330 3.01 16.42 -24.88
N GLU A 331 1.99 16.37 -25.76
CA GLU A 331 0.92 17.34 -25.80
C GLU A 331 -0.13 17.06 -24.71
N VAL A 332 -0.46 18.07 -23.93
CA VAL A 332 -1.43 17.98 -22.84
C VAL A 332 -2.84 18.17 -23.38
N HIS A 333 -3.64 17.11 -23.41
CA HIS A 333 -5.06 17.18 -23.77
C HIS A 333 -6.00 17.12 -22.57
N ASN A 334 -5.48 16.73 -21.39
CA ASN A 334 -6.22 16.74 -20.13
C ASN A 334 -5.24 16.96 -18.99
N THR A 335 -5.41 18.00 -18.21
CA THR A 335 -4.54 18.29 -17.05
C THR A 335 -4.83 17.40 -15.84
N ASP A 336 -5.96 16.68 -15.84
CA ASP A 336 -6.33 15.63 -14.85
C ASP A 336 -5.72 14.25 -15.19
N ALA A 337 -4.88 14.20 -16.21
CA ALA A 337 -4.03 13.06 -16.56
C ALA A 337 -2.55 13.39 -16.26
N GLU A 338 -2.31 13.98 -15.12
CA GLU A 338 -1.04 14.50 -14.60
C GLU A 338 -0.13 13.40 -14.06
N GLY A 339 -0.71 12.38 -13.43
CA GLY A 339 0.04 11.29 -12.77
C GLY A 339 0.98 10.58 -13.73
N ARG A 340 0.54 10.32 -14.96
CA ARG A 340 1.39 9.70 -15.97
C ARG A 340 2.50 10.62 -16.47
N LEU A 341 2.30 11.94 -16.44
CA LEU A 341 3.31 12.92 -16.82
C LEU A 341 4.46 12.92 -15.80
N ILE A 342 4.15 12.95 -14.51
CA ILE A 342 5.19 12.90 -13.48
C ILE A 342 5.88 11.53 -13.43
N LEU A 343 5.13 10.43 -13.63
CA LEU A 343 5.70 9.09 -13.68
C LEU A 343 6.63 8.90 -14.87
N ALA A 344 6.39 9.56 -16.01
CA ALA A 344 7.26 9.50 -17.18
C ALA A 344 8.70 9.94 -16.86
N ASP A 345 8.86 11.01 -16.08
CA ASP A 345 10.18 11.45 -15.62
C ASP A 345 10.80 10.45 -14.62
N GLY A 346 10.03 9.97 -13.64
CA GLY A 346 10.49 8.98 -12.68
C GLY A 346 10.89 7.64 -13.32
N LEU A 347 10.13 7.15 -14.30
CA LEU A 347 10.43 5.93 -15.05
C LEU A 347 11.70 6.10 -15.90
N SER A 348 11.85 7.25 -16.55
CA SER A 348 13.06 7.54 -17.34
C SER A 348 14.33 7.51 -16.47
N LEU A 349 14.26 8.08 -15.26
CA LEU A 349 15.35 8.02 -14.28
C LEU A 349 15.59 6.59 -13.77
N ALA A 350 14.53 5.82 -13.57
CA ALA A 350 14.64 4.42 -13.16
C ALA A 350 15.35 3.56 -14.22
N VAL A 351 15.10 3.81 -15.51
CA VAL A 351 15.81 3.14 -16.62
C VAL A 351 17.32 3.42 -16.60
N GLU A 352 17.72 4.64 -16.25
CA GLU A 352 19.15 5.05 -16.18
C GLU A 352 19.94 4.23 -15.14
N GLU A 353 19.28 3.70 -14.09
CA GLU A 353 19.87 2.81 -13.08
C GLU A 353 20.13 1.39 -13.61
N LYS A 354 19.60 1.03 -14.76
CA LYS A 354 19.72 -0.30 -15.39
C LYS A 354 19.31 -1.45 -14.45
N PRO A 355 18.11 -1.39 -13.84
CA PRO A 355 17.65 -2.45 -12.96
C PRO A 355 17.23 -3.70 -13.77
N ASP A 356 17.08 -4.84 -13.08
CA ASP A 356 16.53 -6.07 -13.67
C ASP A 356 15.03 -5.93 -13.98
N ALA A 357 14.34 -5.07 -13.23
CA ALA A 357 12.94 -4.76 -13.41
C ALA A 357 12.56 -3.39 -12.83
N ILE A 358 11.51 -2.80 -13.39
CA ILE A 358 10.86 -1.60 -12.87
C ILE A 358 9.41 -1.96 -12.48
N ILE A 359 8.98 -1.50 -11.30
CA ILE A 359 7.58 -1.57 -10.87
C ILE A 359 7.15 -0.15 -10.53
N ASP A 360 6.16 0.39 -11.22
CA ASP A 360 5.54 1.62 -10.78
C ASP A 360 4.16 1.37 -10.15
N ILE A 361 3.81 2.24 -9.20
CA ILE A 361 2.56 2.14 -8.46
C ILE A 361 1.92 3.52 -8.35
N ALA A 362 0.65 3.60 -8.74
CA ALA A 362 -0.06 4.87 -8.81
C ALA A 362 -1.57 4.72 -8.64
N THR A 363 -2.19 5.70 -8.02
CA THR A 363 -3.62 6.00 -8.11
C THR A 363 -3.86 6.69 -9.46
N LEU A 364 -3.91 5.90 -10.56
CA LEU A 364 -3.73 6.51 -11.87
C LEU A 364 -5.04 6.74 -12.62
N THR A 365 -5.93 5.75 -12.66
CA THR A 365 -7.11 5.87 -13.52
C THR A 365 -8.42 5.47 -12.86
N GLY A 366 -9.43 6.32 -13.00
CA GLY A 366 -10.81 5.94 -12.71
C GLY A 366 -11.28 4.78 -13.59
N ALA A 367 -10.65 4.56 -14.75
CA ALA A 367 -10.96 3.46 -15.65
C ALA A 367 -10.60 2.09 -15.05
N ALA A 368 -9.48 1.97 -14.34
CA ALA A 368 -9.13 0.74 -13.61
C ALA A 368 -10.17 0.45 -12.52
N MET A 369 -10.55 1.47 -11.75
CA MET A 369 -11.57 1.33 -10.72
C MET A 369 -12.94 0.99 -11.31
N ALA A 370 -13.32 1.57 -12.45
CA ALA A 370 -14.58 1.26 -13.13
C ALA A 370 -14.61 -0.19 -13.68
N ALA A 371 -13.45 -0.72 -14.09
CA ALA A 371 -13.34 -2.08 -14.61
C ALA A 371 -13.28 -3.16 -13.52
N LEU A 372 -12.51 -2.93 -12.42
CA LEU A 372 -12.17 -3.93 -11.42
C LEU A 372 -12.80 -3.67 -10.04
N GLY A 373 -13.48 -2.53 -9.88
CA GLY A 373 -14.08 -2.14 -8.61
C GLY A 373 -13.07 -1.58 -7.60
N PRO A 374 -13.49 -1.42 -6.33
CA PRO A 374 -12.68 -0.78 -5.30
C PRO A 374 -11.71 -1.74 -4.57
N ASP A 375 -11.72 -3.03 -4.89
CA ASP A 375 -10.98 -4.04 -4.13
C ASP A 375 -9.75 -4.57 -4.84
N ILE A 376 -9.70 -4.49 -6.17
CA ILE A 376 -8.68 -5.13 -7.00
C ILE A 376 -7.90 -4.05 -7.76
N ALA A 377 -6.57 -4.09 -7.70
CA ALA A 377 -5.72 -3.23 -8.53
C ALA A 377 -5.52 -3.84 -9.93
N ALA A 378 -5.38 -2.98 -10.93
CA ALA A 378 -4.94 -3.45 -12.24
C ALA A 378 -3.42 -3.59 -12.27
N VAL A 379 -2.91 -4.65 -12.92
CA VAL A 379 -1.50 -4.77 -13.30
C VAL A 379 -1.40 -4.86 -14.81
N LEU A 380 -0.48 -4.07 -15.41
CA LEU A 380 -0.16 -4.07 -16.82
C LEU A 380 1.36 -3.99 -16.97
N GLY A 381 1.93 -4.60 -18.00
CA GLY A 381 3.37 -4.49 -18.18
C GLY A 381 3.92 -5.20 -19.41
N THR A 382 5.22 -5.09 -19.58
CA THR A 382 6.00 -5.72 -20.66
C THR A 382 6.81 -6.93 -20.22
N GLY A 383 6.93 -7.16 -18.90
CA GLY A 383 7.72 -8.24 -18.32
C GLY A 383 6.85 -9.30 -17.66
N SER A 384 6.64 -10.47 -18.29
CA SER A 384 5.87 -11.57 -17.69
C SER A 384 6.40 -11.98 -16.32
N LYS A 385 7.73 -12.11 -16.16
CA LYS A 385 8.36 -12.48 -14.90
C LYS A 385 8.02 -11.50 -13.76
N VAL A 386 7.95 -10.19 -14.05
CA VAL A 386 7.59 -9.17 -13.04
C VAL A 386 6.13 -9.32 -12.64
N ILE A 387 5.25 -9.57 -13.62
CA ILE A 387 3.81 -9.77 -13.39
C ILE A 387 3.56 -11.04 -12.60
N ASP A 388 4.25 -12.14 -12.93
CA ASP A 388 4.16 -13.40 -12.19
C ASP A 388 4.58 -13.22 -10.73
N GLN A 389 5.72 -12.54 -10.49
CA GLN A 389 6.20 -12.22 -9.14
C GLN A 389 5.20 -11.36 -8.35
N LEU A 390 4.57 -10.37 -9.00
CA LEU A 390 3.54 -9.54 -8.38
C LEU A 390 2.28 -10.35 -8.07
N THR A 391 1.89 -11.28 -8.94
CA THR A 391 0.74 -12.16 -8.74
C THR A 391 0.95 -13.09 -7.54
N GLU A 392 2.11 -13.72 -7.43
CA GLU A 392 2.47 -14.53 -6.26
C GLU A 392 2.46 -13.70 -4.96
N SER A 393 3.00 -12.48 -5.03
CA SER A 393 3.02 -11.57 -3.89
C SER A 393 1.62 -11.08 -3.50
N ALA A 394 0.73 -10.87 -4.47
CA ALA A 394 -0.67 -10.51 -4.24
C ALA A 394 -1.41 -11.62 -3.47
N GLU A 395 -1.23 -12.88 -3.86
CA GLU A 395 -1.79 -14.04 -3.16
C GLU A 395 -1.25 -14.14 -1.73
N ALA A 396 0.07 -14.02 -1.55
CA ALA A 396 0.72 -14.13 -0.25
C ALA A 396 0.28 -13.03 0.73
N THR A 397 0.03 -11.82 0.22
CA THR A 397 -0.34 -10.65 1.04
C THR A 397 -1.84 -10.45 1.15
N GLY A 398 -2.65 -11.05 0.27
CA GLY A 398 -4.09 -10.81 0.18
C GLY A 398 -4.40 -9.39 -0.30
N GLU A 399 -3.53 -8.83 -1.13
CA GLU A 399 -3.73 -7.57 -1.85
C GLU A 399 -3.99 -7.90 -3.33
N PRO A 400 -5.25 -8.11 -3.74
CA PRO A 400 -5.56 -8.70 -5.02
C PRO A 400 -5.23 -7.77 -6.19
N ILE A 401 -4.64 -8.34 -7.23
CA ILE A 401 -4.37 -7.68 -8.50
C ILE A 401 -5.00 -8.49 -9.65
N TRP A 402 -5.25 -7.83 -10.76
CA TRP A 402 -5.73 -8.47 -11.99
C TRP A 402 -4.96 -7.95 -13.20
N GLU A 403 -4.41 -8.86 -13.99
CA GLU A 403 -3.68 -8.50 -15.19
C GLU A 403 -4.67 -8.02 -16.27
N MET A 404 -4.42 -6.81 -16.76
CA MET A 404 -5.12 -6.20 -17.88
C MET A 404 -4.23 -6.26 -19.13
N PRO A 405 -4.82 -6.40 -20.33
CA PRO A 405 -4.04 -6.51 -21.56
C PRO A 405 -3.32 -5.18 -21.91
N LEU A 406 -2.02 -5.26 -22.22
CA LEU A 406 -1.26 -4.12 -22.76
C LEU A 406 -1.30 -4.17 -24.29
N GLU A 407 -2.42 -3.79 -24.90
CA GLU A 407 -2.69 -3.90 -26.35
C GLU A 407 -2.14 -2.69 -27.15
N ALA A 408 -0.82 -2.45 -27.08
CA ALA A 408 -0.19 -1.31 -27.75
C ALA A 408 -0.45 -1.30 -29.26
N GLY A 409 -0.40 -2.46 -29.93
CA GLY A 409 -0.69 -2.56 -31.37
C GLY A 409 -2.08 -2.07 -31.80
N ARG A 410 -3.04 -2.07 -30.86
CA ARG A 410 -4.41 -1.59 -31.10
C ARG A 410 -4.61 -0.14 -30.68
N TYR A 411 -4.05 0.26 -29.54
CA TYR A 411 -4.45 1.49 -28.87
C TYR A 411 -3.39 2.58 -28.87
N ARG A 412 -2.10 2.30 -29.20
CA ARG A 412 -1.04 3.33 -29.23
C ARG A 412 -1.40 4.54 -30.11
N LYS A 413 -2.05 4.31 -31.24
CA LYS A 413 -2.52 5.37 -32.14
C LYS A 413 -3.49 6.37 -31.52
N LEU A 414 -4.16 5.99 -30.41
CA LEU A 414 -5.03 6.92 -29.68
C LEU A 414 -4.23 7.99 -28.93
N LEU A 415 -2.93 7.81 -28.80
CA LEU A 415 -2.02 8.77 -28.19
C LEU A 415 -1.24 9.60 -29.24
N ASP A 416 -1.51 9.47 -30.52
CA ASP A 416 -0.83 10.26 -31.56
C ASP A 416 -1.19 11.74 -31.44
N SER A 417 -0.18 12.61 -31.59
CA SER A 417 -0.31 14.06 -31.64
C SER A 417 0.13 14.59 -33.00
N ASN A 418 -0.37 15.75 -33.39
CA ASN A 418 0.09 16.44 -34.57
C ASN A 418 1.22 17.44 -34.33
N VAL A 419 1.53 17.70 -33.05
CA VAL A 419 2.48 18.75 -32.66
C VAL A 419 3.57 18.23 -31.68
N ALA A 420 3.42 17.00 -31.18
CA ALA A 420 4.34 16.34 -30.27
C ALA A 420 4.48 14.86 -30.63
N ASP A 421 5.38 14.12 -29.97
CA ASP A 421 5.53 12.68 -30.19
C ASP A 421 4.29 11.89 -29.75
N MET A 422 3.57 12.42 -28.75
CA MET A 422 2.34 11.82 -28.23
C MET A 422 1.53 12.82 -27.43
N ARG A 423 0.28 12.46 -27.12
CA ARG A 423 -0.57 13.17 -26.16
C ARG A 423 -0.79 12.38 -24.88
N ASN A 424 -1.14 13.07 -23.80
CA ASN A 424 -1.23 12.44 -22.47
C ASN A 424 -2.51 11.63 -22.23
N ILE A 425 -3.51 11.65 -23.15
CA ILE A 425 -4.76 10.88 -23.00
C ILE A 425 -5.25 10.33 -24.33
N GLY A 426 -5.76 9.09 -24.32
CA GLY A 426 -6.23 8.38 -25.51
C GLY A 426 -7.74 8.51 -25.81
N GLY A 427 -8.48 9.34 -25.07
CA GLY A 427 -9.93 9.48 -25.22
C GLY A 427 -10.73 8.75 -24.14
N PRO A 428 -12.06 8.58 -24.30
CA PRO A 428 -12.95 8.14 -23.22
C PRO A 428 -12.92 6.63 -22.95
N TYR A 429 -12.35 5.82 -23.85
CA TYR A 429 -12.33 4.36 -23.72
C TYR A 429 -10.93 3.82 -23.48
N ALA A 430 -10.84 2.62 -22.89
CA ALA A 430 -9.58 1.92 -22.60
C ALA A 430 -8.59 2.77 -21.78
N GLY A 431 -9.09 3.62 -20.88
CA GLY A 431 -8.26 4.62 -20.15
C GLY A 431 -7.11 4.01 -19.35
N CYS A 432 -7.32 2.85 -18.71
CA CYS A 432 -6.28 2.13 -17.99
C CYS A 432 -5.20 1.60 -18.95
N ILE A 433 -5.61 1.02 -20.08
CA ILE A 433 -4.71 0.47 -21.10
C ILE A 433 -3.89 1.59 -21.77
N THR A 434 -4.55 2.68 -22.17
CA THR A 434 -3.85 3.80 -22.84
C THR A 434 -2.91 4.53 -21.85
N ALA A 435 -3.23 4.58 -20.57
CA ALA A 435 -2.33 5.09 -19.54
C ALA A 435 -1.08 4.23 -19.41
N ALA A 436 -1.24 2.91 -19.36
CA ALA A 436 -0.11 1.98 -19.30
C ALA A 436 0.73 2.00 -20.59
N ILE A 437 0.10 2.11 -21.77
CA ILE A 437 0.82 2.28 -23.04
C ILE A 437 1.63 3.59 -23.03
N PHE A 438 1.06 4.68 -22.49
CA PHE A 438 1.80 5.93 -22.32
C PHE A 438 3.05 5.70 -21.44
N LEU A 439 2.90 5.07 -20.28
CA LEU A 439 4.01 4.82 -19.36
C LEU A 439 5.08 3.92 -19.98
N SER A 440 4.71 2.91 -20.77
CA SER A 440 5.66 1.99 -21.42
C SER A 440 6.62 2.69 -22.38
N GLU A 441 6.28 3.87 -22.89
CA GLU A 441 7.17 4.68 -23.73
C GLU A 441 8.38 5.26 -22.97
N PHE A 442 8.38 5.16 -21.63
CA PHE A 442 9.39 5.70 -20.72
C PHE A 442 10.17 4.61 -19.95
N THR A 443 9.93 3.33 -20.24
CA THR A 443 10.57 2.20 -19.56
C THR A 443 11.73 1.59 -20.34
N GLY A 444 12.00 2.06 -21.56
CA GLY A 444 13.02 1.48 -22.43
C GLY A 444 12.78 -0.02 -22.66
N ASP A 445 13.86 -0.80 -22.66
CA ASP A 445 13.83 -2.26 -22.79
C ASP A 445 13.79 -2.99 -21.44
N VAL A 446 13.66 -2.27 -20.31
CA VAL A 446 13.64 -2.87 -18.98
C VAL A 446 12.30 -3.56 -18.75
N PRO A 447 12.29 -4.82 -18.27
CA PRO A 447 11.05 -5.48 -17.85
C PRO A 447 10.28 -4.63 -16.84
N TRP A 448 9.02 -4.33 -17.12
CA TRP A 448 8.26 -3.35 -16.36
C TRP A 448 6.84 -3.84 -16.06
N ALA A 449 6.33 -3.44 -14.90
CA ALA A 449 4.94 -3.57 -14.52
C ALA A 449 4.42 -2.30 -13.85
N HIS A 450 3.20 -1.91 -14.22
CA HIS A 450 2.42 -0.83 -13.63
C HIS A 450 1.33 -1.40 -12.73
N LEU A 451 1.23 -0.91 -11.49
CA LEU A 451 0.15 -1.19 -10.56
C LEU A 451 -0.78 0.04 -10.45
N ASP A 452 -1.97 -0.04 -11.04
CA ASP A 452 -3.01 0.99 -10.89
C ASP A 452 -3.88 0.69 -9.67
N ILE A 453 -3.61 1.42 -8.59
CA ILE A 453 -4.25 1.25 -7.28
C ILE A 453 -5.38 2.26 -7.01
N ALA A 454 -5.90 2.92 -8.04
CA ALA A 454 -6.98 3.90 -7.89
C ALA A 454 -8.24 3.31 -7.22
N GLY A 455 -8.52 2.02 -7.44
CA GLY A 455 -9.61 1.30 -6.76
C GLY A 455 -9.31 1.05 -5.29
N PRO A 456 -8.30 0.23 -4.94
CA PRO A 456 -8.08 -0.25 -3.59
C PRO A 456 -7.35 0.72 -2.65
N MET A 457 -7.09 1.96 -3.05
CA MET A 457 -6.40 2.96 -2.23
C MET A 457 -7.13 3.29 -0.91
N LYS A 458 -8.46 3.14 -0.86
CA LYS A 458 -9.29 3.47 0.31
C LYS A 458 -10.44 2.49 0.53
N VAL A 459 -10.97 2.49 1.74
CA VAL A 459 -12.27 1.88 2.09
C VAL A 459 -13.11 2.86 2.90
N ASP A 460 -14.44 2.79 2.74
CA ASP A 460 -15.37 3.71 3.41
C ASP A 460 -15.76 3.25 4.83
N GLY A 461 -15.47 2.01 5.16
CA GLY A 461 -15.71 1.40 6.47
C GLY A 461 -14.61 0.44 6.87
N ASP A 462 -14.69 -0.07 8.10
CA ASP A 462 -13.81 -1.13 8.58
C ASP A 462 -14.20 -2.48 7.95
N GLU A 463 -13.29 -3.10 7.19
CA GLU A 463 -13.51 -4.37 6.50
C GLU A 463 -12.34 -5.30 6.71
N SER A 464 -12.55 -6.45 7.37
CA SER A 464 -11.47 -7.39 7.67
C SER A 464 -10.26 -6.66 8.29
N TRP A 465 -9.08 -6.74 7.68
CA TRP A 465 -7.86 -6.06 8.11
C TRP A 465 -7.75 -4.61 7.59
N ARG A 466 -8.60 -4.18 6.67
CA ARG A 466 -8.64 -2.80 6.17
C ARG A 466 -9.44 -1.92 7.13
N SER A 467 -8.89 -0.80 7.55
CA SER A 467 -9.56 0.20 8.37
C SER A 467 -9.99 1.39 7.52
N LYS A 468 -11.10 2.04 7.90
CA LYS A 468 -11.66 3.20 7.20
C LYS A 468 -10.58 4.23 6.83
N GLY A 469 -10.61 4.71 5.60
CA GLY A 469 -9.64 5.64 5.01
C GLY A 469 -8.64 4.91 4.12
N ALA A 470 -7.41 5.41 4.06
CA ALA A 470 -6.34 4.82 3.25
C ALA A 470 -6.03 3.39 3.68
N THR A 471 -5.91 2.48 2.72
CA THR A 471 -5.66 1.05 2.96
C THR A 471 -4.17 0.72 3.11
N GLY A 472 -3.28 1.56 2.55
CA GLY A 472 -1.85 1.26 2.38
C GLY A 472 -1.62 0.14 1.37
N PHE A 473 -2.57 -0.08 0.43
CA PHE A 473 -2.46 -1.09 -0.63
C PHE A 473 -1.16 -0.92 -1.42
N GLY A 474 -0.57 -2.05 -1.75
CA GLY A 474 0.70 -2.13 -2.47
C GLY A 474 1.92 -2.16 -1.55
N THR A 475 1.85 -1.65 -0.32
CA THR A 475 3.02 -1.67 0.59
C THR A 475 3.47 -3.09 0.91
N ARG A 476 2.57 -3.98 1.35
CA ARG A 476 2.92 -5.38 1.66
C ARG A 476 3.24 -6.17 0.41
N LEU A 477 2.53 -5.89 -0.69
CA LEU A 477 2.76 -6.48 -2.00
C LEU A 477 4.17 -6.16 -2.50
N LEU A 478 4.58 -4.89 -2.52
CA LEU A 478 5.93 -4.48 -2.93
C LEU A 478 7.02 -5.05 -2.00
N ILE A 479 6.81 -5.02 -0.68
CA ILE A 479 7.72 -5.65 0.28
C ILE A 479 7.90 -7.14 -0.05
N ASP A 480 6.83 -7.86 -0.32
CA ASP A 480 6.88 -9.29 -0.66
C ASP A 480 7.59 -9.51 -1.99
N ALA A 481 7.23 -8.75 -3.02
CA ALA A 481 7.82 -8.84 -4.35
C ALA A 481 9.34 -8.63 -4.33
N VAL A 482 9.84 -7.56 -3.66
CA VAL A 482 11.28 -7.28 -3.64
C VAL A 482 12.05 -8.20 -2.69
N THR A 483 11.45 -8.67 -1.58
CA THR A 483 12.14 -9.59 -0.67
C THR A 483 12.28 -11.00 -1.23
N ASN A 484 11.35 -11.41 -2.10
CA ASN A 484 11.34 -12.71 -2.79
C ASN A 484 11.84 -12.62 -4.24
N TRP A 485 12.32 -11.47 -4.68
CA TRP A 485 12.83 -11.27 -6.04
C TRP A 485 13.97 -12.23 -6.37
N SER A 486 13.89 -12.85 -7.52
CA SER A 486 14.96 -13.65 -8.11
C SER A 486 15.25 -13.13 -9.52
N ALA A 487 16.43 -12.59 -9.75
CA ALA A 487 16.87 -12.07 -11.05
C ALA A 487 16.92 -13.17 -12.14
#